data_f51535a627145e10b624659a2ac48a7d
#
_entry.id   f51535a627145e10b624659a2ac48a7d
#
_cell.length_a   1.000
_cell.length_b   1.000
_cell.length_c   1.000
_cell.angle_alpha   90.00
_cell.angle_beta   90.00
_cell.angle_gamma   90.00
#
_symmetry.space_group_name_H-M   'P 1'
#
loop_
_entity.id
_entity.type
_entity.pdbx_description
1 polymer ?
#
loop_
_entity_poly.entity_id
_entity_poly.type
_entity_poly.pdbx_seq_one_letter_code
_entity_poly.pdbx_strand_id
1 'polypeptide(L)'
;LLTRLCQYAPIECSNRRSGATRPSVRLAVLSPDRDMDKILAHLNRLNTHVQNSGRDNFLPHYEGFERVYRRSLSVPTKEQRDICISYNVNTILKKTPAEFLAFMKRGIDYYSLHAADFDILVIFIPKDFAPFRTASVISPDFNLHDALKLYATEKGIKLQLIEEKSVHSYDPCKVMWGLSTSLYAKATGVLWHPEAIQNDTAYIGISYAFSEEKRICIGCSQLFDSTGTGIRMVLRKINNPILLGRSNPYMREDDARSMMTELREQYYHSAPVNTLRRVVIHKTTPFIREEITGIMQAFSGIEVELVQIQDYCSWRGIRFGADPGKTAYGFPVKRGMAVKLDRDSFLLWTHGCVIHPELSGPHNYYKSSRGIPAPLLVRRFAGNASGDTLAKEILMLTKMNWNSGDSLYKTLPVTLDFAKVLARMSKQEEAIFDKAYDFRFFM
;
A
#
# COMPACT_ATOMS: atom_id res chain seq x y z
N LEU A 1 3.17 4.40 15.87
CA LEU A 1 3.97 4.93 14.76
C LEU A 1 3.82 6.44 14.63
N LEU A 2 2.60 6.98 14.53
CA LEU A 2 2.36 8.43 14.36
C LEU A 2 2.93 9.25 15.52
N THR A 3 2.77 8.83 16.76
CA THR A 3 3.39 9.48 17.93
C THR A 3 4.91 9.56 17.81
N ARG A 4 5.53 8.47 17.32
CA ARG A 4 6.98 8.45 17.09
C ARG A 4 7.41 9.35 15.93
N LEU A 5 6.59 9.49 14.89
CA LEU A 5 6.85 10.47 13.83
C LEU A 5 6.86 11.91 14.37
N CYS A 6 5.95 12.25 15.29
CA CYS A 6 5.97 13.55 15.96
C CYS A 6 7.26 13.78 16.75
N GLN A 7 7.76 12.75 17.43
CA GLN A 7 8.94 12.86 18.31
C GLN A 7 10.25 12.84 17.52
N TYR A 8 10.39 11.96 16.54
CA TYR A 8 11.67 11.61 15.92
C TYR A 8 11.77 11.95 14.43
N ALA A 9 10.68 12.39 13.79
CA ALA A 9 10.55 12.55 12.34
C ALA A 9 10.72 11.21 11.57
N PRO A 10 10.59 11.21 10.24
CA PRO A 10 10.87 10.05 9.41
C PRO A 10 12.31 9.55 9.55
N ILE A 11 12.51 8.25 9.41
CA ILE A 11 13.81 7.62 9.62
C ILE A 11 14.90 8.14 8.69
N GLU A 12 14.55 8.50 7.45
CA GLU A 12 15.49 9.08 6.51
C GLU A 12 16.01 10.47 6.94
N CYS A 13 15.27 11.20 7.79
CA CYS A 13 15.72 12.47 8.35
C CYS A 13 16.78 12.29 9.44
N SER A 14 16.83 11.12 10.08
CA SER A 14 17.86 10.80 11.10
C SER A 14 19.17 10.37 10.46
N ASN A 15 19.14 9.85 9.23
CA ASN A 15 20.32 9.42 8.48
C ASN A 15 20.83 10.58 7.59
N ARG A 16 21.51 11.57 8.18
CA ARG A 16 22.08 12.73 7.47
C ARG A 16 23.14 12.42 6.39
N ARG A 17 23.32 11.16 6.02
CA ARG A 17 24.33 10.71 5.04
C ARG A 17 23.86 10.68 3.58
N SER A 18 22.57 10.82 3.28
CA SER A 18 22.11 10.88 1.88
C SER A 18 21.89 12.34 1.47
N GLY A 19 22.87 12.95 0.84
CA GLY A 19 22.88 14.34 0.39
C GLY A 19 21.92 14.68 -0.76
N ALA A 20 20.84 13.95 -0.97
CA ALA A 20 19.90 14.14 -2.09
C ALA A 20 18.43 14.34 -1.65
N THR A 21 18.20 14.92 -0.48
CA THR A 21 16.82 15.15 -0.04
C THR A 21 16.34 16.54 -0.49
N ARG A 22 15.31 16.58 -1.31
CA ARG A 22 14.65 17.83 -1.69
C ARG A 22 14.11 18.51 -0.42
N PRO A 23 14.29 19.82 -0.26
CA PRO A 23 13.91 20.54 0.96
C PRO A 23 12.40 20.63 1.17
N SER A 24 11.60 20.51 0.12
CA SER A 24 10.14 20.61 0.14
C SER A 24 9.45 19.54 -0.67
N VAL A 25 8.20 19.22 -0.29
CA VAL A 25 7.25 18.45 -1.09
C VAL A 25 6.39 19.45 -1.86
N ARG A 26 6.39 19.39 -3.19
CA ARG A 26 5.70 20.35 -4.06
C ARG A 26 4.48 19.69 -4.68
N LEU A 27 3.34 20.36 -4.60
CA LEU A 27 2.09 19.88 -5.16
C LEU A 27 1.74 20.64 -6.45
N ALA A 28 1.11 19.92 -7.39
CA ALA A 28 0.31 20.50 -8.46
C ALA A 28 -1.17 20.14 -8.22
N VAL A 29 -2.12 20.96 -8.71
CA VAL A 29 -3.55 20.79 -8.44
C VAL A 29 -4.37 20.90 -9.71
N LEU A 30 -5.25 19.92 -9.94
CA LEU A 30 -6.29 19.94 -10.96
C LEU A 30 -7.66 19.86 -10.27
N SER A 31 -8.51 20.88 -10.45
CA SER A 31 -9.81 20.97 -9.76
C SER A 31 -10.84 21.71 -10.62
N PRO A 32 -12.15 21.44 -10.41
CA PRO A 32 -13.17 22.38 -10.90
C PRO A 32 -12.94 23.79 -10.38
N ASP A 33 -13.25 24.79 -11.21
CA ASP A 33 -13.10 26.21 -10.89
C ASP A 33 -13.83 26.61 -9.60
N ARG A 34 -15.07 26.16 -9.42
CA ARG A 34 -15.90 26.41 -8.23
C ARG A 34 -15.32 25.82 -6.93
N ASP A 35 -14.50 24.77 -7.02
CA ASP A 35 -13.96 24.03 -5.87
C ASP A 35 -12.47 24.33 -5.61
N MET A 36 -11.81 25.14 -6.45
CA MET A 36 -10.40 25.41 -6.37
C MET A 36 -10.00 26.02 -5.02
N ASP A 37 -10.71 27.03 -4.54
CA ASP A 37 -10.41 27.63 -3.22
C ASP A 37 -10.57 26.64 -2.08
N LYS A 38 -11.60 25.79 -2.16
CA LYS A 38 -11.87 24.76 -1.18
C LYS A 38 -10.74 23.76 -1.08
N ILE A 39 -10.26 23.26 -2.22
CA ILE A 39 -9.17 22.26 -2.21
C ILE A 39 -7.84 22.89 -1.80
N LEU A 40 -7.52 24.09 -2.24
CA LEU A 40 -6.30 24.79 -1.82
C LEU A 40 -6.31 25.06 -0.31
N ALA A 41 -7.43 25.49 0.26
CA ALA A 41 -7.59 25.67 1.70
C ALA A 41 -7.42 24.34 2.45
N HIS A 42 -7.99 23.25 1.94
CA HIS A 42 -7.84 21.90 2.51
C HIS A 42 -6.37 21.42 2.50
N LEU A 43 -5.65 21.65 1.40
CA LEU A 43 -4.23 21.31 1.30
C LEU A 43 -3.37 22.18 2.21
N ASN A 44 -3.64 23.49 2.30
CA ASN A 44 -2.94 24.39 3.22
C ASN A 44 -3.15 24.04 4.69
N ARG A 45 -4.29 23.42 5.04
CA ARG A 45 -4.52 22.89 6.38
C ARG A 45 -3.50 21.84 6.81
N LEU A 46 -2.86 21.14 5.86
CA LEU A 46 -1.74 20.24 6.14
C LEU A 46 -0.54 20.94 6.78
N ASN A 47 -0.37 22.24 6.57
CA ASN A 47 0.70 23.03 7.17
C ASN A 47 0.35 23.57 8.57
N THR A 48 -0.84 23.29 9.09
CA THR A 48 -1.33 23.78 10.37
C THR A 48 -1.54 22.66 11.39
N HIS A 49 -1.54 23.04 12.67
CA HIS A 49 -1.93 22.13 13.74
C HIS A 49 -3.42 21.79 13.65
N VAL A 50 -3.77 20.50 13.81
CA VAL A 50 -5.15 20.02 13.85
C VAL A 50 -5.36 19.13 15.05
N GLN A 51 -6.21 19.58 15.97
CA GLN A 51 -6.51 18.86 17.20
C GLN A 51 -7.29 17.56 16.90
N ASN A 52 -6.95 16.50 17.61
CA ASN A 52 -7.75 15.28 17.62
C ASN A 52 -9.07 15.53 18.38
N SER A 53 -10.18 15.12 17.79
CA SER A 53 -11.53 15.27 18.38
C SER A 53 -11.80 14.37 19.60
N GLY A 54 -10.83 13.56 20.02
CA GLY A 54 -10.97 12.63 21.13
C GLY A 54 -11.72 11.33 20.80
N ARG A 55 -12.20 11.18 19.57
CA ARG A 55 -12.93 9.96 19.14
C ARG A 55 -12.01 8.74 18.96
N ASP A 56 -10.75 8.98 18.61
CA ASP A 56 -9.71 7.96 18.55
C ASP A 56 -8.58 8.38 19.51
N ASN A 57 -8.60 7.86 20.73
CA ASN A 57 -7.63 8.22 21.78
C ASN A 57 -6.19 7.82 21.44
N PHE A 58 -5.99 7.05 20.38
CA PHE A 58 -4.67 6.60 19.92
C PHE A 58 -4.12 7.43 18.77
N LEU A 59 -4.92 8.36 18.25
CA LEU A 59 -4.50 9.29 17.23
C LEU A 59 -3.90 10.52 17.91
N PRO A 60 -2.60 10.83 17.76
CA PRO A 60 -2.03 12.08 18.28
C PRO A 60 -2.58 13.27 17.50
N HIS A 61 -2.54 14.46 18.11
CA HIS A 61 -2.78 15.70 17.38
C HIS A 61 -1.89 15.76 16.14
N TYR A 62 -2.39 16.33 15.07
CA TYR A 62 -1.58 16.56 13.88
C TYR A 62 -0.85 17.90 14.02
N GLU A 63 0.46 17.89 14.02
CA GLU A 63 1.28 19.05 14.37
C GLU A 63 1.61 19.96 13.16
N GLY A 64 1.12 19.62 11.97
CA GLY A 64 1.48 20.28 10.73
C GLY A 64 2.64 19.58 10.00
N PHE A 65 2.65 19.69 8.68
CA PHE A 65 3.53 18.91 7.81
C PHE A 65 5.01 19.11 8.13
N GLU A 66 5.46 20.35 8.20
CA GLU A 66 6.87 20.65 8.44
C GLU A 66 7.35 20.18 9.81
N ARG A 67 6.51 20.33 10.83
CA ARG A 67 6.86 19.91 12.19
C ARG A 67 6.98 18.38 12.31
N VAL A 68 6.10 17.64 11.61
CA VAL A 68 6.11 16.17 11.62
C VAL A 68 7.24 15.61 10.77
N TYR A 69 7.42 16.12 9.55
CA TYR A 69 8.30 15.51 8.54
C TYR A 69 9.64 16.21 8.37
N ARG A 70 9.87 17.36 9.06
CA ARG A 70 11.08 18.18 8.93
C ARG A 70 11.33 18.65 7.50
N ARG A 71 10.25 18.82 6.73
CA ARG A 71 10.22 19.31 5.35
C ARG A 71 8.97 20.15 5.13
N SER A 72 9.09 21.23 4.39
CA SER A 72 7.95 22.04 4.02
C SER A 72 7.07 21.35 2.98
N LEU A 73 5.78 21.71 2.98
CA LEU A 73 4.82 21.34 1.94
C LEU A 73 4.45 22.60 1.16
N SER A 74 4.78 22.62 -0.12
CA SER A 74 4.43 23.73 -1.02
C SER A 74 3.11 23.41 -1.73
N VAL A 75 2.07 24.17 -1.39
CA VAL A 75 0.77 24.13 -2.05
C VAL A 75 0.75 25.25 -3.09
N PRO A 76 0.38 25.00 -4.35
CA PRO A 76 0.39 26.03 -5.37
C PRO A 76 -0.66 27.11 -5.11
N THR A 77 -0.46 28.31 -5.67
CA THR A 77 -1.45 29.37 -5.69
C THR A 77 -2.11 29.46 -7.07
N LYS A 78 -3.25 30.15 -7.17
CA LYS A 78 -3.98 30.29 -8.44
C LYS A 78 -3.20 31.04 -9.54
N GLU A 79 -2.22 31.84 -9.13
CA GLU A 79 -1.34 32.58 -10.02
C GLU A 79 -0.33 31.67 -10.73
N GLN A 80 -0.03 30.51 -10.14
CA GLN A 80 0.87 29.50 -10.70
C GLN A 80 0.13 28.59 -11.71
N ARG A 81 -0.27 29.18 -12.84
CA ARG A 81 -1.17 28.58 -13.83
C ARG A 81 -0.67 27.28 -14.45
N ASP A 82 0.63 27.03 -14.41
CA ASP A 82 1.24 25.82 -14.99
C ASP A 82 1.04 24.59 -14.07
N ILE A 83 0.90 24.80 -12.77
CA ILE A 83 0.74 23.74 -11.78
C ILE A 83 -0.55 23.84 -10.95
N CYS A 84 -1.38 24.86 -11.18
CA CYS A 84 -2.69 25.04 -10.55
C CYS A 84 -3.75 25.32 -11.62
N ILE A 85 -4.38 24.25 -12.13
CA ILE A 85 -5.30 24.34 -13.26
C ILE A 85 -6.73 24.09 -12.78
N SER A 86 -7.63 24.98 -13.20
CA SER A 86 -9.07 24.82 -13.01
C SER A 86 -9.80 24.60 -14.32
N TYR A 87 -10.96 23.98 -14.22
CA TYR A 87 -11.85 23.73 -15.35
C TYR A 87 -13.33 23.92 -14.98
N ASN A 88 -14.16 24.21 -15.96
CA ASN A 88 -15.59 24.41 -15.76
C ASN A 88 -16.30 23.07 -15.54
N VAL A 89 -16.87 22.87 -14.35
CA VAL A 89 -17.54 21.63 -13.97
C VAL A 89 -18.79 21.34 -14.81
N ASN A 90 -19.56 22.38 -15.20
CA ASN A 90 -20.79 22.20 -15.96
C ASN A 90 -20.53 21.66 -17.36
N THR A 91 -19.39 21.99 -17.95
CA THR A 91 -18.95 21.43 -19.24
C THR A 91 -18.60 19.95 -19.08
N ILE A 92 -18.04 19.58 -17.94
CA ILE A 92 -17.62 18.20 -17.67
C ILE A 92 -18.82 17.30 -17.37
N LEU A 93 -19.80 17.77 -16.61
CA LEU A 93 -21.00 16.99 -16.26
C LEU A 93 -21.88 16.60 -17.46
N LYS A 94 -21.71 17.28 -18.61
CA LYS A 94 -22.40 16.96 -19.88
C LYS A 94 -21.70 15.85 -20.67
N LYS A 95 -20.52 15.40 -20.26
CA LYS A 95 -19.73 14.39 -20.96
C LYS A 95 -20.19 12.97 -20.64
N THR A 96 -19.98 12.09 -21.57
CA THR A 96 -20.02 10.66 -21.31
C THR A 96 -18.87 10.22 -20.42
N PRO A 97 -18.96 9.07 -19.72
CA PRO A 97 -17.85 8.56 -18.92
C PRO A 97 -16.53 8.41 -19.70
N ALA A 98 -16.58 7.99 -20.96
CA ALA A 98 -15.41 7.86 -21.81
C ALA A 98 -14.77 9.23 -22.15
N GLU A 99 -15.59 10.23 -22.49
CA GLU A 99 -15.12 11.60 -22.74
C GLU A 99 -14.56 12.25 -21.48
N PHE A 100 -15.17 11.96 -20.31
CA PHE A 100 -14.67 12.42 -19.02
C PHE A 100 -13.28 11.82 -18.72
N LEU A 101 -13.12 10.49 -18.88
CA LEU A 101 -11.83 9.83 -18.71
C LEU A 101 -10.77 10.41 -19.66
N ALA A 102 -11.13 10.61 -20.94
CA ALA A 102 -10.23 11.22 -21.92
C ALA A 102 -9.84 12.67 -21.55
N PHE A 103 -10.78 13.44 -20.99
CA PHE A 103 -10.49 14.78 -20.48
C PHE A 103 -9.47 14.74 -19.31
N MET A 104 -9.68 13.86 -18.34
CA MET A 104 -8.76 13.71 -17.21
C MET A 104 -7.37 13.21 -17.64
N LYS A 105 -7.29 12.29 -18.60
CA LYS A 105 -6.03 11.83 -19.19
C LYS A 105 -5.28 12.99 -19.87
N ARG A 106 -5.94 13.84 -20.64
CA ARG A 106 -5.32 15.05 -21.21
C ARG A 106 -4.80 16.02 -20.14
N GLY A 107 -5.51 16.16 -19.02
CA GLY A 107 -4.99 16.91 -17.88
C GLY A 107 -3.67 16.33 -17.35
N ILE A 108 -3.59 15.02 -17.20
CA ILE A 108 -2.35 14.32 -16.78
C ILE A 108 -1.24 14.51 -17.84
N ASP A 109 -1.56 14.42 -19.15
CA ASP A 109 -0.59 14.66 -20.21
C ASP A 109 0.01 16.07 -20.14
N TYR A 110 -0.83 17.09 -19.89
CA TYR A 110 -0.34 18.45 -19.68
C TYR A 110 0.64 18.52 -18.52
N TYR A 111 0.29 17.94 -17.35
CA TYR A 111 1.18 17.93 -16.19
C TYR A 111 2.46 17.13 -16.41
N SER A 112 2.46 16.16 -17.32
CA SER A 112 3.68 15.41 -17.64
C SER A 112 4.76 16.29 -18.30
N LEU A 113 4.38 17.35 -18.99
CA LEU A 113 5.29 18.33 -19.56
C LEU A 113 5.92 19.25 -18.49
N HIS A 114 5.27 19.37 -17.33
CA HIS A 114 5.68 20.20 -16.19
C HIS A 114 6.16 19.36 -14.99
N ALA A 115 6.51 18.09 -15.20
CA ALA A 115 6.87 17.15 -14.13
C ALA A 115 8.09 17.56 -13.29
N ALA A 116 8.91 18.51 -13.77
CA ALA A 116 10.03 19.07 -13.02
C ALA A 116 9.60 20.08 -11.93
N ASP A 117 8.40 20.66 -12.04
CA ASP A 117 7.94 21.76 -11.20
C ASP A 117 7.23 21.31 -9.94
N PHE A 118 6.79 20.05 -9.87
CA PHE A 118 6.09 19.47 -8.73
C PHE A 118 6.54 18.01 -8.47
N ASP A 119 6.14 17.49 -7.33
CA ASP A 119 6.43 16.11 -6.93
C ASP A 119 5.19 15.22 -6.97
N ILE A 120 4.00 15.79 -6.76
CA ILE A 120 2.71 15.07 -6.73
C ILE A 120 1.63 15.91 -7.39
N LEU A 121 0.90 15.30 -8.31
CA LEU A 121 -0.34 15.87 -8.86
C LEU A 121 -1.52 15.50 -7.95
N VAL A 122 -2.23 16.50 -7.48
CA VAL A 122 -3.49 16.34 -6.73
C VAL A 122 -4.65 16.58 -7.69
N ILE A 123 -5.55 15.61 -7.83
CA ILE A 123 -6.81 15.78 -8.57
C ILE A 123 -7.97 15.73 -7.58
N PHE A 124 -8.78 16.78 -7.58
CA PHE A 124 -9.99 16.84 -6.76
C PHE A 124 -11.18 16.21 -7.49
N ILE A 125 -11.88 15.31 -6.80
CA ILE A 125 -13.06 14.59 -7.31
C ILE A 125 -14.30 15.00 -6.50
N PRO A 126 -15.11 15.94 -7.01
CA PRO A 126 -16.33 16.36 -6.34
C PRO A 126 -17.39 15.24 -6.34
N LYS A 127 -18.39 15.39 -5.47
CA LYS A 127 -19.49 14.42 -5.35
C LYS A 127 -20.27 14.23 -6.65
N ASP A 128 -20.41 15.29 -7.44
CA ASP A 128 -21.12 15.26 -8.72
C ASP A 128 -20.50 14.31 -9.74
N PHE A 129 -19.23 13.93 -9.56
CA PHE A 129 -18.55 12.95 -10.42
C PHE A 129 -18.82 11.48 -10.02
N ALA A 130 -19.75 11.25 -9.11
CA ALA A 130 -20.14 9.88 -8.73
C ALA A 130 -20.50 8.98 -9.94
N PRO A 131 -21.23 9.46 -10.99
CA PRO A 131 -21.55 8.64 -12.16
C PRO A 131 -20.32 8.20 -12.97
N PHE A 132 -19.20 8.92 -12.87
CA PHE A 132 -17.97 8.61 -13.60
C PHE A 132 -17.04 7.66 -12.84
N ARG A 133 -17.30 7.39 -11.55
CA ARG A 133 -16.39 6.60 -10.70
C ARG A 133 -16.36 5.13 -11.07
N THR A 134 -17.53 4.58 -11.40
CA THR A 134 -17.73 3.17 -11.77
C THR A 134 -18.65 3.12 -12.98
N ALA A 135 -18.08 3.28 -14.17
CA ALA A 135 -18.86 3.32 -15.41
C ALA A 135 -18.76 1.97 -16.13
N SER A 136 -19.73 1.09 -15.91
CA SER A 136 -19.82 -0.22 -16.58
C SER A 136 -19.89 -0.14 -18.12
N VAL A 137 -20.26 1.03 -18.65
CA VAL A 137 -20.21 1.34 -20.09
C VAL A 137 -18.79 1.32 -20.66
N ILE A 138 -17.75 1.59 -19.83
CA ILE A 138 -16.34 1.50 -20.24
C ILE A 138 -15.85 0.05 -20.12
N SER A 139 -16.03 -0.53 -18.96
CA SER A 139 -15.79 -1.96 -18.72
C SER A 139 -16.51 -2.40 -17.43
N PRO A 140 -16.85 -3.70 -17.28
CA PRO A 140 -17.51 -4.21 -16.07
C PRO A 140 -16.74 -3.93 -14.77
N ASP A 141 -15.42 -3.96 -14.84
CA ASP A 141 -14.50 -3.74 -13.70
C ASP A 141 -13.97 -2.29 -13.65
N PHE A 142 -14.54 -1.34 -14.40
CA PHE A 142 -14.01 0.01 -14.48
C PHE A 142 -14.03 0.72 -13.14
N ASN A 143 -12.89 1.30 -12.79
CA ASN A 143 -12.71 2.16 -11.63
C ASN A 143 -11.87 3.39 -12.00
N LEU A 144 -12.48 4.58 -11.91
CA LEU A 144 -11.83 5.84 -12.28
C LEU A 144 -10.52 6.09 -11.52
N HIS A 145 -10.52 5.81 -10.21
CA HIS A 145 -9.31 5.98 -9.38
C HIS A 145 -8.15 5.14 -9.91
N ASP A 146 -8.43 3.87 -10.19
CA ASP A 146 -7.41 2.94 -10.66
C ASP A 146 -6.97 3.30 -12.10
N ALA A 147 -7.89 3.65 -12.99
CA ALA A 147 -7.60 4.06 -14.37
C ALA A 147 -6.72 5.32 -14.44
N LEU A 148 -7.06 6.37 -13.67
CA LEU A 148 -6.25 7.60 -13.64
C LEU A 148 -4.89 7.38 -13.01
N LYS A 149 -4.81 6.54 -11.97
CA LYS A 149 -3.57 6.23 -11.29
C LYS A 149 -2.61 5.47 -12.19
N LEU A 150 -3.11 4.49 -12.95
CA LEU A 150 -2.31 3.75 -13.94
C LEU A 150 -1.81 4.68 -15.03
N TYR A 151 -2.69 5.49 -15.60
CA TYR A 151 -2.30 6.43 -16.65
C TYR A 151 -1.25 7.43 -16.16
N ALA A 152 -1.42 7.99 -14.97
CA ALA A 152 -0.42 8.87 -14.37
C ALA A 152 0.93 8.15 -14.14
N THR A 153 0.88 6.89 -13.73
CA THR A 153 2.09 6.05 -13.57
C THR A 153 2.84 5.86 -14.89
N GLU A 154 2.13 5.61 -15.98
CA GLU A 154 2.71 5.50 -17.33
C GLU A 154 3.42 6.80 -17.74
N LYS A 155 2.86 7.95 -17.37
CA LYS A 155 3.44 9.28 -17.62
C LYS A 155 4.52 9.68 -16.59
N GLY A 156 4.86 8.82 -15.65
CA GLY A 156 5.85 9.13 -14.60
C GLY A 156 5.36 10.09 -13.52
N ILE A 157 4.03 10.29 -13.39
CA ILE A 157 3.42 11.21 -12.44
C ILE A 157 2.87 10.46 -11.23
N LYS A 158 3.22 10.91 -10.03
CA LYS A 158 2.65 10.44 -8.78
C LYS A 158 1.34 11.16 -8.52
N LEU A 159 0.25 10.42 -8.46
CA LEU A 159 -1.11 10.94 -8.36
C LEU A 159 -1.69 10.79 -6.96
N GLN A 160 -2.34 11.85 -6.47
CA GLN A 160 -3.19 11.83 -5.29
C GLN A 160 -4.61 12.29 -5.65
N LEU A 161 -5.56 11.37 -5.57
CA LEU A 161 -6.97 11.72 -5.70
C LEU A 161 -7.55 12.12 -4.34
N ILE A 162 -8.25 13.25 -4.28
CA ILE A 162 -8.94 13.72 -3.08
C ILE A 162 -10.42 13.83 -3.39
N GLU A 163 -11.24 13.04 -2.70
CA GLU A 163 -12.68 13.09 -2.82
C GLU A 163 -13.27 14.14 -1.86
N GLU A 164 -14.37 14.75 -2.26
CA GLU A 164 -15.07 15.78 -1.48
C GLU A 164 -15.41 15.33 -0.05
N LYS A 165 -15.72 14.04 0.16
CA LYS A 165 -15.97 13.49 1.50
C LYS A 165 -14.78 13.63 2.47
N SER A 166 -13.56 13.68 1.94
CA SER A 166 -12.35 13.88 2.75
C SER A 166 -12.23 15.32 3.23
N VAL A 167 -12.63 16.29 2.40
CA VAL A 167 -12.62 17.72 2.73
C VAL A 167 -13.64 18.04 3.83
N HIS A 168 -14.80 17.40 3.78
CA HIS A 168 -15.90 17.58 4.75
C HIS A 168 -15.92 16.50 5.85
N SER A 169 -14.80 15.85 6.10
CA SER A 169 -14.73 14.80 7.12
C SER A 169 -15.03 15.34 8.52
N TYR A 170 -15.81 14.58 9.29
CA TYR A 170 -16.08 14.82 10.71
C TYR A 170 -14.85 14.58 11.60
N ASP A 171 -13.80 13.94 11.08
CA ASP A 171 -12.51 13.71 11.76
C ASP A 171 -11.36 14.27 10.92
N PRO A 172 -11.19 15.60 10.94
CA PRO A 172 -10.16 16.26 10.13
C PRO A 172 -8.73 15.85 10.52
N CYS A 173 -8.47 15.59 11.81
CA CYS A 173 -7.15 15.17 12.29
C CYS A 173 -6.73 13.85 11.62
N LYS A 174 -7.64 12.88 11.54
CA LYS A 174 -7.40 11.60 10.88
C LYS A 174 -7.14 11.77 9.38
N VAL A 175 -7.88 12.67 8.73
CA VAL A 175 -7.67 12.98 7.30
C VAL A 175 -6.31 13.61 7.08
N MET A 176 -5.91 14.58 7.92
CA MET A 176 -4.59 15.22 7.80
C MET A 176 -3.46 14.21 7.99
N TRP A 177 -3.55 13.33 8.96
CA TRP A 177 -2.59 12.26 9.14
C TRP A 177 -2.50 11.32 7.93
N GLY A 178 -3.64 10.83 7.43
CA GLY A 178 -3.67 9.92 6.28
C GLY A 178 -3.12 10.57 5.01
N LEU A 179 -3.52 11.81 4.74
CA LEU A 179 -3.08 12.54 3.55
C LEU A 179 -1.60 12.92 3.64
N SER A 180 -1.14 13.44 4.77
CA SER A 180 0.25 13.87 4.94
C SER A 180 1.23 12.70 4.84
N THR A 181 0.95 11.55 5.48
CA THR A 181 1.78 10.34 5.36
C THR A 181 1.85 9.85 3.92
N SER A 182 0.73 9.84 3.21
CA SER A 182 0.67 9.45 1.80
C SER A 182 1.48 10.39 0.90
N LEU A 183 1.30 11.70 1.06
CA LEU A 183 2.05 12.71 0.27
C LEU A 183 3.54 12.63 0.54
N TYR A 184 3.95 12.54 1.80
CA TYR A 184 5.36 12.41 2.15
C TYR A 184 5.99 11.15 1.55
N ALA A 185 5.34 9.99 1.71
CA ALA A 185 5.83 8.74 1.15
C ALA A 185 5.93 8.78 -0.38
N LYS A 186 4.94 9.35 -1.08
CA LYS A 186 4.98 9.54 -2.54
C LYS A 186 6.13 10.42 -2.99
N ALA A 187 6.39 11.53 -2.27
CA ALA A 187 7.42 12.48 -2.69
C ALA A 187 8.84 12.00 -2.39
N THR A 188 9.07 11.42 -1.22
CA THR A 188 10.43 11.21 -0.71
C THR A 188 10.79 9.79 -0.33
N GLY A 189 9.82 8.95 -0.02
CA GLY A 189 10.06 7.52 0.20
C GLY A 189 9.82 7.02 1.62
N VAL A 190 10.79 6.96 2.50
CA VAL A 190 10.76 6.10 3.69
C VAL A 190 10.33 6.84 4.94
N LEU A 191 9.10 6.58 5.44
CA LEU A 191 8.61 7.10 6.72
C LEU A 191 9.22 6.39 7.91
N TRP A 192 9.16 5.06 7.89
CA TRP A 192 9.76 4.14 8.85
C TRP A 192 10.07 2.83 8.14
N HIS A 193 10.98 2.09 8.69
CA HIS A 193 11.20 0.69 8.33
C HIS A 193 11.16 -0.18 9.61
N PRO A 194 10.90 -1.46 9.49
CA PRO A 194 11.04 -2.36 10.61
C PRO A 194 12.51 -2.55 10.95
N GLU A 195 12.78 -2.90 12.19
CA GLU A 195 14.09 -3.44 12.55
C GLU A 195 14.28 -4.77 11.80
N ALA A 196 15.34 -4.89 11.03
CA ALA A 196 15.59 -6.08 10.23
C ALA A 196 15.77 -7.30 11.12
N ILE A 197 14.97 -8.35 10.86
CA ILE A 197 15.10 -9.62 11.56
C ILE A 197 16.33 -10.37 11.05
N GLN A 198 16.58 -10.31 9.74
CA GLN A 198 17.77 -10.81 9.07
C GLN A 198 18.20 -9.80 8.00
N ASN A 199 19.47 -9.43 8.02
CA ASN A 199 20.06 -8.63 6.96
C ASN A 199 20.11 -9.46 5.67
N ASP A 200 20.12 -8.82 4.52
CA ASP A 200 20.23 -9.45 3.19
C ASP A 200 19.04 -10.36 2.81
N THR A 201 17.87 -10.08 3.37
CA THR A 201 16.62 -10.77 3.05
C THR A 201 15.71 -9.87 2.18
N ALA A 202 15.18 -10.43 1.10
CA ALA A 202 14.15 -9.81 0.28
C ALA A 202 12.78 -10.47 0.54
N TYR A 203 11.72 -9.67 0.50
CA TYR A 203 10.34 -10.12 0.67
C TYR A 203 9.57 -9.87 -0.62
N ILE A 204 8.94 -10.91 -1.16
CA ILE A 204 8.19 -10.85 -2.42
C ILE A 204 6.74 -11.23 -2.14
N GLY A 205 5.79 -10.50 -2.72
CA GLY A 205 4.37 -10.87 -2.72
C GLY A 205 3.90 -11.19 -4.13
N ILE A 206 3.24 -12.32 -4.32
CA ILE A 206 2.66 -12.72 -5.60
C ILE A 206 1.13 -12.66 -5.51
N SER A 207 0.51 -12.02 -6.50
CA SER A 207 -0.92 -12.02 -6.72
C SER A 207 -1.22 -12.16 -8.21
N TYR A 208 -2.42 -12.62 -8.54
CA TYR A 208 -2.87 -12.76 -9.91
C TYR A 208 -4.10 -11.92 -10.17
N ALA A 209 -4.13 -11.24 -11.32
CA ALA A 209 -5.35 -10.73 -11.92
C ALA A 209 -5.73 -11.65 -13.07
N PHE A 210 -6.94 -12.14 -13.05
CA PHE A 210 -7.48 -12.97 -14.11
C PHE A 210 -8.70 -12.30 -14.73
N SER A 211 -8.74 -12.22 -16.05
CA SER A 211 -9.89 -11.80 -16.83
C SER A 211 -10.26 -12.91 -17.79
N GLU A 212 -11.44 -13.50 -17.61
CA GLU A 212 -11.96 -14.56 -18.51
C GLU A 212 -12.21 -14.02 -19.92
N GLU A 213 -12.74 -12.79 -20.04
CA GLU A 213 -13.05 -12.16 -21.33
C GLU A 213 -11.78 -11.92 -22.16
N LYS A 214 -10.70 -11.48 -21.52
CA LYS A 214 -9.44 -11.15 -22.19
C LYS A 214 -8.46 -12.31 -22.22
N ARG A 215 -8.74 -13.42 -21.54
CA ARG A 215 -7.84 -14.58 -21.33
C ARG A 215 -6.46 -14.15 -20.83
N ILE A 216 -6.41 -13.09 -20.03
CA ILE A 216 -5.18 -12.52 -19.52
C ILE A 216 -5.05 -12.88 -18.05
N CYS A 217 -3.94 -13.49 -17.71
CA CYS A 217 -3.48 -13.65 -16.34
C CYS A 217 -2.26 -12.76 -16.13
N ILE A 218 -2.28 -11.98 -15.08
CA ILE A 218 -1.17 -11.09 -14.74
C ILE A 218 -0.63 -11.50 -13.40
N GLY A 219 0.63 -11.88 -13.40
CA GLY A 219 1.41 -12.05 -12.19
C GLY A 219 1.89 -10.69 -11.71
N CYS A 220 1.57 -10.34 -10.48
CA CYS A 220 2.01 -9.12 -9.83
C CYS A 220 2.93 -9.51 -8.69
N SER A 221 4.12 -8.97 -8.68
CA SER A 221 5.04 -9.20 -7.59
C SER A 221 5.65 -7.90 -7.11
N GLN A 222 5.94 -7.87 -5.84
CA GLN A 222 6.52 -6.73 -5.17
C GLN A 222 7.72 -7.16 -4.36
N LEU A 223 8.82 -6.45 -4.57
CA LEU A 223 10.08 -6.67 -3.88
C LEU A 223 10.31 -5.61 -2.81
N PHE A 224 10.57 -6.05 -1.58
CA PHE A 224 11.09 -5.25 -0.48
C PHE A 224 12.45 -5.76 -0.06
N ASP A 225 13.37 -4.86 0.25
CA ASP A 225 14.56 -5.21 1.01
C ASP A 225 14.28 -5.12 2.53
N SER A 226 15.23 -5.57 3.33
CA SER A 226 15.15 -5.51 4.79
C SER A 226 15.12 -4.10 5.36
N THR A 227 15.50 -3.08 4.57
CA THR A 227 15.50 -1.67 4.98
C THR A 227 14.24 -0.93 4.58
N GLY A 228 13.34 -1.57 3.80
CA GLY A 228 12.14 -0.93 3.24
C GLY A 228 12.46 0.07 2.13
N THR A 229 13.71 0.11 1.67
CA THR A 229 14.14 0.86 0.49
C THR A 229 14.20 -0.05 -0.73
N GLY A 230 14.18 0.49 -1.91
CA GLY A 230 14.34 -0.27 -3.13
C GLY A 230 13.10 -1.04 -3.59
N ILE A 231 11.91 -0.67 -3.12
CA ILE A 231 10.67 -1.36 -3.46
C ILE A 231 10.38 -1.23 -4.96
N ARG A 232 10.32 -2.35 -5.65
CA ARG A 232 9.96 -2.47 -7.06
C ARG A 232 8.74 -3.37 -7.23
N MET A 233 7.91 -3.03 -8.18
CA MET A 233 6.78 -3.83 -8.61
C MET A 233 6.99 -4.28 -10.03
N VAL A 234 6.78 -5.57 -10.28
CA VAL A 234 6.83 -6.18 -11.60
C VAL A 234 5.46 -6.70 -11.95
N LEU A 235 4.97 -6.33 -13.11
CA LEU A 235 3.76 -6.84 -13.73
C LEU A 235 4.14 -7.66 -14.95
N ARG A 236 3.66 -8.89 -15.02
CA ARG A 236 3.95 -9.76 -16.16
C ARG A 236 2.69 -10.42 -16.68
N LYS A 237 2.50 -10.38 -17.99
CA LYS A 237 1.46 -11.13 -18.67
C LYS A 237 1.83 -12.61 -18.68
N ILE A 238 0.91 -13.46 -18.24
CA ILE A 238 1.03 -14.92 -18.26
C ILE A 238 0.11 -15.43 -19.36
N ASN A 239 0.68 -15.95 -20.45
CA ASN A 239 -0.10 -16.29 -21.63
C ASN A 239 -0.88 -17.60 -21.49
N ASN A 240 -0.36 -18.58 -20.76
CA ASN A 240 -0.96 -19.90 -20.61
C ASN A 240 -0.96 -20.33 -19.14
N PRO A 241 -1.76 -19.68 -18.26
CA PRO A 241 -1.80 -20.06 -16.86
C PRO A 241 -2.33 -21.49 -16.67
N ILE A 242 -1.84 -22.17 -15.64
CA ILE A 242 -2.44 -23.39 -15.15
C ILE A 242 -3.66 -23.00 -14.32
N LEU A 243 -4.84 -23.47 -14.66
CA LEU A 243 -6.08 -23.21 -13.93
C LEU A 243 -6.44 -24.41 -13.06
N LEU A 244 -6.53 -24.20 -11.75
CA LEU A 244 -6.94 -25.21 -10.79
C LEU A 244 -8.17 -24.75 -10.00
N GLY A 245 -9.05 -25.70 -9.70
CA GLY A 245 -10.30 -25.42 -9.00
C GLY A 245 -11.23 -24.49 -9.81
N ARG A 246 -11.92 -23.58 -9.13
CA ARG A 246 -12.82 -22.61 -9.76
C ARG A 246 -12.06 -21.41 -10.33
N SER A 247 -11.17 -21.63 -11.31
CA SER A 247 -10.43 -20.57 -12.04
C SER A 247 -9.32 -19.87 -11.25
N ASN A 248 -8.67 -20.53 -10.30
CA ASN A 248 -7.44 -19.99 -9.70
C ASN A 248 -6.27 -20.16 -10.68
N PRO A 249 -5.65 -19.05 -11.14
CA PRO A 249 -4.52 -19.15 -12.04
C PRO A 249 -3.21 -19.40 -11.28
N TYR A 250 -2.30 -20.12 -11.93
CA TYR A 250 -0.95 -20.41 -11.46
C TYR A 250 0.04 -20.27 -12.61
N MET A 251 1.27 -19.91 -12.29
CA MET A 251 2.35 -19.81 -13.28
C MET A 251 2.87 -21.19 -13.68
N ARG A 252 3.25 -21.31 -14.95
CA ARG A 252 4.11 -22.39 -15.40
C ARG A 252 5.54 -22.17 -14.91
N GLU A 253 6.35 -23.21 -14.98
CA GLU A 253 7.74 -23.18 -14.52
C GLU A 253 8.54 -22.03 -15.18
N ASP A 254 8.43 -21.88 -16.49
CA ASP A 254 9.16 -20.84 -17.22
C ASP A 254 8.70 -19.43 -16.87
N ASP A 255 7.40 -19.21 -16.69
CA ASP A 255 6.85 -17.91 -16.26
C ASP A 255 7.33 -17.57 -14.85
N ALA A 256 7.26 -18.54 -13.93
CA ALA A 256 7.71 -18.36 -12.55
C ALA A 256 9.23 -18.07 -12.50
N ARG A 257 10.03 -18.83 -13.24
CA ARG A 257 11.47 -18.61 -13.35
C ARG A 257 11.80 -17.22 -13.88
N SER A 258 11.17 -16.85 -15.00
CA SER A 258 11.45 -15.57 -15.66
C SER A 258 11.05 -14.38 -14.79
N MET A 259 9.86 -14.39 -14.17
CA MET A 259 9.42 -13.33 -13.25
C MET A 259 10.34 -13.19 -12.03
N MET A 260 10.75 -14.30 -11.43
CA MET A 260 11.62 -14.26 -10.26
C MET A 260 13.06 -13.85 -10.61
N THR A 261 13.54 -14.21 -11.80
CA THR A 261 14.84 -13.76 -12.30
C THR A 261 14.85 -12.24 -12.48
N GLU A 262 13.80 -11.68 -13.08
CA GLU A 262 13.65 -10.23 -13.23
C GLU A 262 13.65 -9.50 -11.89
N LEU A 263 12.91 -10.02 -10.89
CA LEU A 263 12.91 -9.44 -9.54
C LEU A 263 14.27 -9.51 -8.86
N ARG A 264 15.02 -10.60 -9.04
CA ARG A 264 16.38 -10.73 -8.54
C ARG A 264 17.30 -9.68 -9.17
N GLU A 265 17.20 -9.46 -10.47
CA GLU A 265 17.95 -8.43 -11.18
C GLU A 265 17.57 -7.02 -10.67
N GLN A 266 16.29 -6.73 -10.48
CA GLN A 266 15.81 -5.47 -9.90
C GLN A 266 16.36 -5.24 -8.48
N TYR A 267 16.48 -6.29 -7.67
CA TYR A 267 17.10 -6.19 -6.35
C TYR A 267 18.55 -5.72 -6.45
N TYR A 268 19.37 -6.36 -7.27
CA TYR A 268 20.77 -5.99 -7.44
C TYR A 268 20.97 -4.61 -8.08
N HIS A 269 20.10 -4.21 -8.97
CA HIS A 269 20.10 -2.83 -9.51
C HIS A 269 19.78 -1.77 -8.47
N SER A 270 18.90 -2.08 -7.54
CA SER A 270 18.48 -1.14 -6.48
C SER A 270 19.45 -1.10 -5.30
N ALA A 271 20.15 -2.19 -5.04
CA ALA A 271 21.05 -2.36 -3.91
C ALA A 271 22.35 -3.09 -4.32
N PRO A 272 23.20 -2.47 -5.17
CA PRO A 272 24.36 -3.16 -5.77
C PRO A 272 25.42 -3.62 -4.77
N VAL A 273 25.40 -3.09 -3.55
CA VAL A 273 26.36 -3.45 -2.48
C VAL A 273 25.83 -4.59 -1.59
N ASN A 274 24.55 -4.87 -1.64
CA ASN A 274 23.91 -5.86 -0.78
C ASN A 274 23.91 -7.24 -1.44
N THR A 275 24.37 -8.24 -0.72
CA THR A 275 24.29 -9.64 -1.15
C THR A 275 22.95 -10.23 -0.72
N LEU A 276 22.10 -10.62 -1.66
CA LEU A 276 20.86 -11.34 -1.35
C LEU A 276 21.18 -12.76 -0.90
N ARG A 277 20.91 -13.06 0.36
CA ARG A 277 21.15 -14.40 0.94
C ARG A 277 19.87 -15.21 1.10
N ARG A 278 18.75 -14.51 1.32
CA ARG A 278 17.47 -15.14 1.59
C ARG A 278 16.33 -14.39 0.87
N VAL A 279 15.35 -15.13 0.37
CA VAL A 279 14.11 -14.58 -0.18
C VAL A 279 12.91 -15.25 0.47
N VAL A 280 11.93 -14.45 0.88
CA VAL A 280 10.64 -14.91 1.44
C VAL A 280 9.54 -14.52 0.49
N ILE A 281 8.82 -15.50 -0.06
CA ILE A 281 7.79 -15.29 -1.06
C ILE A 281 6.42 -15.59 -0.47
N HIS A 282 5.56 -14.58 -0.46
CA HIS A 282 4.20 -14.64 0.05
C HIS A 282 3.19 -14.78 -1.09
N LYS A 283 2.22 -15.67 -0.93
CA LYS A 283 1.12 -15.88 -1.86
C LYS A 283 -0.16 -16.24 -1.09
N THR A 284 -1.33 -15.91 -1.61
CA THR A 284 -2.61 -16.24 -0.95
C THR A 284 -3.11 -17.64 -1.31
N THR A 285 -2.81 -18.12 -2.52
CA THR A 285 -3.10 -19.46 -2.97
C THR A 285 -1.93 -20.43 -2.68
N PRO A 286 -2.14 -21.74 -2.66
CA PRO A 286 -1.04 -22.71 -2.52
C PRO A 286 0.00 -22.54 -3.63
N PHE A 287 1.23 -22.97 -3.38
CA PHE A 287 2.24 -23.11 -4.43
C PHE A 287 2.09 -24.48 -5.09
N ILE A 288 2.11 -24.53 -6.42
CA ILE A 288 2.13 -25.76 -7.20
C ILE A 288 3.58 -26.13 -7.57
N ARG A 289 3.78 -27.37 -8.01
CA ARG A 289 5.11 -27.91 -8.33
C ARG A 289 5.85 -27.06 -9.37
N GLU A 290 5.17 -26.66 -10.41
CA GLU A 290 5.73 -25.86 -11.51
C GLU A 290 6.24 -24.51 -11.01
N GLU A 291 5.46 -23.82 -10.17
CA GLU A 291 5.89 -22.57 -9.55
C GLU A 291 7.09 -22.76 -8.65
N ILE A 292 7.07 -23.80 -7.79
CA ILE A 292 8.17 -24.11 -6.89
C ILE A 292 9.45 -24.35 -7.69
N THR A 293 9.40 -25.17 -8.74
CA THR A 293 10.56 -25.49 -9.58
C THR A 293 11.13 -24.23 -10.23
N GLY A 294 10.29 -23.40 -10.87
CA GLY A 294 10.73 -22.18 -11.53
C GLY A 294 11.33 -21.15 -10.55
N ILE A 295 10.71 -21.00 -9.36
CA ILE A 295 11.22 -20.11 -8.31
C ILE A 295 12.59 -20.57 -7.80
N MET A 296 12.74 -21.86 -7.50
CA MET A 296 14.00 -22.42 -6.99
C MET A 296 15.13 -22.29 -8.02
N GLN A 297 14.84 -22.44 -9.31
CA GLN A 297 15.81 -22.22 -10.38
C GLN A 297 16.25 -20.73 -10.45
N ALA A 298 15.30 -19.80 -10.34
CA ALA A 298 15.59 -18.36 -10.39
C ALA A 298 16.49 -17.91 -9.22
N PHE A 299 16.32 -18.49 -8.03
CA PHE A 299 17.07 -18.17 -6.83
C PHE A 299 18.11 -19.25 -6.46
N SER A 300 18.67 -19.94 -7.47
CA SER A 300 19.73 -20.91 -7.22
C SER A 300 20.88 -20.33 -6.38
N GLY A 301 21.27 -21.02 -5.30
CA GLY A 301 22.28 -20.55 -4.35
C GLY A 301 21.79 -19.54 -3.31
N ILE A 302 20.50 -19.21 -3.28
CA ILE A 302 19.85 -18.30 -2.31
C ILE A 302 18.85 -19.13 -1.49
N GLU A 303 18.77 -18.87 -0.19
CA GLU A 303 17.77 -19.50 0.68
C GLU A 303 16.35 -18.99 0.30
N VAL A 304 15.42 -19.92 0.04
CA VAL A 304 14.06 -19.61 -0.40
C VAL A 304 13.03 -20.10 0.61
N GLU A 305 12.17 -19.21 1.06
CA GLU A 305 10.99 -19.51 1.87
C GLU A 305 9.72 -19.26 1.05
N LEU A 306 8.91 -20.30 0.83
CA LEU A 306 7.62 -20.19 0.14
C LEU A 306 6.48 -20.29 1.15
N VAL A 307 5.74 -19.20 1.31
CA VAL A 307 4.76 -19.05 2.40
C VAL A 307 3.40 -18.66 1.86
N GLN A 308 2.43 -19.55 2.01
CA GLN A 308 1.02 -19.23 1.76
C GLN A 308 0.45 -18.49 2.97
N ILE A 309 -0.28 -17.39 2.71
CA ILE A 309 -0.95 -16.60 3.74
C ILE A 309 -2.42 -16.43 3.35
N GLN A 310 -3.31 -17.12 4.04
CA GLN A 310 -4.75 -17.03 3.82
C GLN A 310 -5.36 -16.02 4.81
N ASP A 311 -6.10 -15.06 4.26
CA ASP A 311 -6.78 -14.00 5.04
C ASP A 311 -8.21 -14.38 5.47
N TYR A 312 -8.69 -15.54 5.05
CA TYR A 312 -9.96 -16.12 5.46
C TYR A 312 -9.73 -17.39 6.26
N CYS A 313 -10.15 -17.36 7.53
CA CYS A 313 -10.09 -18.47 8.44
C CYS A 313 -11.30 -18.43 9.39
N SER A 314 -11.92 -19.58 9.62
CA SER A 314 -13.09 -19.72 10.52
C SER A 314 -12.72 -19.70 12.00
N TRP A 315 -11.42 -19.81 12.34
CA TRP A 315 -10.95 -19.76 13.72
C TRP A 315 -11.18 -18.39 14.33
N ARG A 316 -11.53 -18.40 15.62
CA ARG A 316 -11.61 -17.20 16.46
C ARG A 316 -10.91 -17.48 17.76
N GLY A 317 -10.17 -16.48 18.25
CA GLY A 317 -9.48 -16.55 19.53
C GLY A 317 -10.14 -15.65 20.55
N ILE A 318 -10.28 -16.13 21.78
CA ILE A 318 -10.66 -15.34 22.94
C ILE A 318 -9.56 -15.44 24.00
N ARG A 319 -9.45 -14.41 24.82
CA ARG A 319 -8.50 -14.38 25.91
C ARG A 319 -9.24 -14.55 27.23
N PHE A 320 -8.80 -15.50 28.02
CA PHE A 320 -9.25 -15.67 29.40
C PHE A 320 -8.41 -14.81 30.36
N GLY A 321 -9.00 -14.34 31.45
CA GLY A 321 -8.27 -13.67 32.53
C GLY A 321 -7.30 -14.61 33.23
N ALA A 322 -6.33 -14.03 33.93
CA ALA A 322 -5.35 -14.80 34.71
C ALA A 322 -5.94 -15.53 35.92
N ASP A 323 -7.11 -15.13 36.40
CA ASP A 323 -7.78 -15.75 37.55
C ASP A 323 -8.63 -16.93 37.12
N PRO A 324 -8.35 -18.14 37.62
CA PRO A 324 -9.24 -19.30 37.43
C PRO A 324 -10.62 -18.97 37.99
N GLY A 325 -11.66 -19.00 37.15
CA GLY A 325 -13.05 -18.71 37.55
C GLY A 325 -13.59 -17.35 37.14
N LYS A 326 -12.78 -16.43 36.65
CA LYS A 326 -13.30 -15.21 35.99
C LYS A 326 -13.56 -15.49 34.51
N THR A 327 -14.77 -15.16 34.09
CA THR A 327 -15.23 -15.21 32.71
C THR A 327 -14.23 -14.50 31.78
N ALA A 328 -14.13 -15.00 30.54
CA ALA A 328 -13.37 -14.34 29.48
C ALA A 328 -13.66 -12.83 29.50
N TYR A 329 -12.61 -12.02 29.44
CA TYR A 329 -12.74 -10.56 29.43
C TYR A 329 -13.44 -10.02 28.17
N GLY A 330 -14.04 -10.85 27.33
CA GLY A 330 -14.73 -10.42 26.13
C GLY A 330 -13.81 -9.69 25.11
N PHE A 331 -12.52 -9.58 25.40
CA PHE A 331 -11.56 -8.92 24.55
C PHE A 331 -10.91 -9.93 23.60
N PRO A 332 -10.67 -9.53 22.33
CA PRO A 332 -9.93 -10.37 21.40
C PRO A 332 -8.52 -10.63 21.89
N VAL A 333 -7.91 -11.66 21.32
CA VAL A 333 -6.50 -11.99 21.56
C VAL A 333 -5.58 -10.80 21.27
N LYS A 334 -4.38 -10.82 21.81
CA LYS A 334 -3.37 -9.80 21.53
C LYS A 334 -2.90 -9.90 20.08
N ARG A 335 -2.69 -8.74 19.47
CA ARG A 335 -1.98 -8.65 18.19
C ARG A 335 -0.59 -9.27 18.31
N GLY A 336 -0.22 -10.11 17.35
CA GLY A 336 1.04 -10.84 17.34
C GLY A 336 0.99 -12.21 18.00
N MET A 337 -0.17 -12.64 18.52
CA MET A 337 -0.32 -14.01 18.99
C MET A 337 -0.25 -14.97 17.82
N ALA A 338 0.53 -16.05 18.00
CA ALA A 338 0.62 -17.14 17.04
C ALA A 338 0.32 -18.47 17.75
N VAL A 339 -0.32 -19.38 17.01
CA VAL A 339 -0.63 -20.74 17.47
C VAL A 339 -0.15 -21.73 16.43
N LYS A 340 0.81 -22.56 16.78
CA LYS A 340 1.32 -23.62 15.92
C LYS A 340 0.25 -24.69 15.74
N LEU A 341 -0.04 -25.09 14.50
CA LEU A 341 -0.97 -26.18 14.17
C LEU A 341 -0.21 -27.47 13.90
N ASP A 342 0.85 -27.40 13.09
CA ASP A 342 1.74 -28.49 12.75
C ASP A 342 3.16 -27.97 12.48
N ARG A 343 4.02 -28.82 11.85
CA ARG A 343 5.40 -28.43 11.52
C ARG A 343 5.48 -27.24 10.60
N ASP A 344 4.57 -27.11 9.64
CA ASP A 344 4.66 -26.17 8.52
C ASP A 344 3.50 -25.16 8.51
N SER A 345 2.57 -25.23 9.48
CA SER A 345 1.44 -24.31 9.56
C SER A 345 1.18 -23.75 10.96
N PHE A 346 0.70 -22.50 10.97
CA PHE A 346 0.33 -21.80 12.19
C PHE A 346 -0.75 -20.76 11.92
N LEU A 347 -1.46 -20.36 12.98
CA LEU A 347 -2.38 -19.22 12.99
C LEU A 347 -1.64 -17.98 13.50
N LEU A 348 -1.88 -16.82 12.89
CA LEU A 348 -1.28 -15.55 13.32
C LEU A 348 -2.34 -14.44 13.39
N TRP A 349 -2.52 -13.85 14.55
CA TRP A 349 -3.39 -12.68 14.73
C TRP A 349 -2.63 -11.40 14.44
N THR A 350 -2.77 -10.87 13.24
CA THR A 350 -2.24 -9.56 12.85
C THR A 350 -3.14 -8.40 13.30
N HIS A 351 -4.40 -8.69 13.65
CA HIS A 351 -5.33 -7.82 14.35
C HIS A 351 -5.60 -8.38 15.74
N GLY A 352 -5.88 -7.51 16.70
CA GLY A 352 -6.18 -7.86 18.07
C GLY A 352 -5.92 -6.71 19.02
N CYS A 353 -5.97 -6.98 20.31
CA CYS A 353 -5.65 -5.99 21.34
C CYS A 353 -4.18 -5.54 21.21
N VAL A 354 -3.97 -4.25 21.30
CA VAL A 354 -2.64 -3.64 21.45
C VAL A 354 -2.53 -3.08 22.85
N ILE A 355 -1.55 -3.53 23.62
CA ILE A 355 -1.22 -2.96 24.92
C ILE A 355 -0.27 -1.80 24.68
N HIS A 356 -0.65 -0.60 25.14
CA HIS A 356 0.20 0.58 25.06
C HIS A 356 0.54 1.06 26.47
N PRO A 357 1.82 1.24 26.82
CA PRO A 357 2.25 1.62 28.17
C PRO A 357 1.68 2.97 28.64
N GLU A 358 1.47 3.91 27.72
CA GLU A 358 1.00 5.27 28.02
C GLU A 358 -0.52 5.39 28.08
N LEU A 359 -1.23 4.32 27.69
CA LEU A 359 -2.69 4.28 27.72
C LEU A 359 -3.13 3.50 28.95
N SER A 360 -3.00 4.15 30.09
CA SER A 360 -3.45 3.61 31.38
C SER A 360 -4.96 3.53 31.40
N GLY A 361 -5.48 2.30 31.26
CA GLY A 361 -6.90 2.03 31.39
C GLY A 361 -7.19 0.55 31.15
N PRO A 362 -8.36 0.05 31.61
CA PRO A 362 -8.74 -1.35 31.41
C PRO A 362 -9.00 -1.70 29.95
N HIS A 363 -8.94 -0.72 29.05
CA HIS A 363 -9.30 -0.88 27.65
C HIS A 363 -8.04 -0.96 26.78
N ASN A 364 -7.66 -2.16 26.46
CA ASN A 364 -6.72 -2.39 25.38
C ASN A 364 -7.30 -1.85 24.06
N TYR A 365 -6.46 -1.20 23.27
CA TYR A 365 -6.89 -0.67 21.98
C TYR A 365 -7.36 -1.76 21.04
N TYR A 366 -8.65 -1.71 20.73
CA TYR A 366 -9.28 -2.59 19.76
C TYR A 366 -10.51 -1.90 19.14
N LYS A 367 -10.60 -1.89 17.82
CA LYS A 367 -11.80 -1.39 17.13
C LYS A 367 -12.90 -2.44 17.15
N SER A 368 -13.78 -2.35 18.14
CA SER A 368 -14.91 -3.27 18.35
C SER A 368 -15.86 -3.36 17.14
N SER A 369 -15.96 -2.31 16.33
CA SER A 369 -16.76 -2.31 15.09
C SER A 369 -16.34 -3.35 14.05
N ARG A 370 -15.14 -3.92 14.17
CA ARG A 370 -14.63 -4.98 13.29
C ARG A 370 -14.95 -6.41 13.78
N GLY A 371 -15.65 -6.55 14.89
CA GLY A 371 -15.93 -7.86 15.50
C GLY A 371 -14.67 -8.55 16.01
N ILE A 372 -14.78 -9.85 16.33
CA ILE A 372 -13.64 -10.66 16.79
C ILE A 372 -12.72 -10.96 15.60
N PRO A 373 -11.42 -10.59 15.68
CA PRO A 373 -10.52 -10.78 14.54
C PRO A 373 -10.26 -12.25 14.24
N ALA A 374 -10.31 -12.59 12.94
CA ALA A 374 -9.83 -13.86 12.45
C ALA A 374 -8.31 -13.84 12.36
N PRO A 375 -7.62 -14.95 12.62
CA PRO A 375 -6.20 -15.08 12.34
C PRO A 375 -5.96 -15.23 10.83
N LEU A 376 -4.73 -14.96 10.42
CA LEU A 376 -4.20 -15.51 9.17
C LEU A 376 -3.86 -16.99 9.37
N LEU A 377 -4.18 -17.82 8.38
CA LEU A 377 -3.63 -19.16 8.30
C LEU A 377 -2.39 -19.12 7.43
N VAL A 378 -1.26 -19.42 8.03
CA VAL A 378 0.05 -19.41 7.37
C VAL A 378 0.52 -20.85 7.19
N ARG A 379 0.95 -21.20 5.96
CA ARG A 379 1.50 -22.49 5.63
C ARG A 379 2.78 -22.34 4.82
N ARG A 380 3.85 -23.01 5.24
CA ARG A 380 5.12 -23.07 4.53
C ARG A 380 5.07 -24.21 3.50
N PHE A 381 5.51 -23.96 2.28
CA PHE A 381 5.64 -24.91 1.18
C PHE A 381 7.09 -25.32 0.92
N ALA A 382 8.03 -24.42 1.21
CA ALA A 382 9.45 -24.68 1.10
C ALA A 382 10.21 -23.76 2.07
N GLY A 383 11.42 -24.13 2.43
CA GLY A 383 12.31 -23.40 3.32
C GLY A 383 12.47 -24.03 4.70
N ASN A 384 13.33 -23.42 5.54
CA ASN A 384 13.75 -23.97 6.82
C ASN A 384 13.52 -23.01 8.00
N ALA A 385 13.04 -21.78 7.76
CA ALA A 385 12.82 -20.81 8.83
C ALA A 385 11.81 -21.32 9.86
N SER A 386 12.01 -20.95 11.12
CA SER A 386 11.06 -21.30 12.18
C SER A 386 9.71 -20.59 11.97
N GLY A 387 8.63 -21.20 12.44
CA GLY A 387 7.31 -20.57 12.45
C GLY A 387 7.32 -19.22 13.19
N ASP A 388 8.09 -19.09 14.25
CA ASP A 388 8.24 -17.83 15.01
C ASP A 388 8.94 -16.73 14.17
N THR A 389 9.95 -17.09 13.39
CA THR A 389 10.63 -16.17 12.47
C THR A 389 9.64 -15.67 11.41
N LEU A 390 8.95 -16.57 10.73
CA LEU A 390 7.95 -16.22 9.73
C LEU A 390 6.81 -15.39 10.31
N ALA A 391 6.32 -15.72 11.51
CA ALA A 391 5.27 -14.95 12.17
C ALA A 391 5.72 -13.51 12.49
N LYS A 392 6.95 -13.32 12.99
CA LYS A 392 7.54 -12.01 13.26
C LYS A 392 7.68 -11.19 11.97
N GLU A 393 8.18 -11.79 10.89
CA GLU A 393 8.35 -11.15 9.58
C GLU A 393 7.00 -10.71 8.99
N ILE A 394 6.00 -11.58 8.97
CA ILE A 394 4.66 -11.26 8.51
C ILE A 394 4.06 -10.11 9.34
N LEU A 395 4.15 -10.21 10.67
CA LEU A 395 3.63 -9.19 11.58
C LEU A 395 4.29 -7.82 11.36
N MET A 396 5.60 -7.81 11.15
CA MET A 396 6.40 -6.64 10.82
C MET A 396 5.93 -6.00 9.51
N LEU A 397 5.77 -6.79 8.45
CA LEU A 397 5.35 -6.32 7.14
C LEU A 397 3.92 -5.76 7.11
N THR A 398 3.06 -6.10 8.07
CA THR A 398 1.74 -5.47 8.22
C THR A 398 1.81 -3.99 8.59
N LYS A 399 2.96 -3.49 9.08
CA LYS A 399 3.18 -2.09 9.45
C LYS A 399 3.74 -1.23 8.31
N MET A 400 4.11 -1.85 7.19
CA MET A 400 4.83 -1.18 6.10
C MET A 400 3.92 -0.52 5.05
N ASN A 401 2.60 -0.58 5.20
CA ASN A 401 1.71 0.15 4.32
C ASN A 401 1.57 1.61 4.78
N TRP A 402 2.35 2.50 4.18
CA TRP A 402 2.37 3.94 4.49
C TRP A 402 1.18 4.71 3.91
N ASN A 403 0.40 4.11 3.04
CA ASN A 403 -0.82 4.71 2.47
C ASN A 403 -2.02 4.64 3.43
N SER A 404 -1.82 4.19 4.66
CA SER A 404 -2.87 4.05 5.66
C SER A 404 -2.51 4.84 6.92
N GLY A 405 -3.18 5.97 7.11
CA GLY A 405 -3.16 6.72 8.36
C GLY A 405 -4.01 6.09 9.48
N ASP A 406 -4.52 4.87 9.26
CA ASP A 406 -5.26 4.17 10.30
C ASP A 406 -4.32 3.70 11.41
N SER A 407 -4.69 3.99 12.65
CA SER A 407 -3.99 3.52 13.84
C SER A 407 -3.95 1.99 13.95
N LEU A 408 -4.85 1.31 13.22
CA LEU A 408 -4.82 -0.13 13.05
C LEU A 408 -3.96 -0.52 11.85
N TYR A 409 -3.07 -1.43 12.10
CA TYR A 409 -2.25 -2.05 11.07
C TYR A 409 -3.10 -2.84 10.07
N LYS A 410 -2.60 -3.02 8.87
CA LYS A 410 -3.24 -3.88 7.87
C LYS A 410 -3.27 -5.34 8.35
N THR A 411 -4.25 -6.09 7.89
CA THR A 411 -4.35 -7.53 8.18
C THR A 411 -3.27 -8.30 7.46
N LEU A 412 -3.10 -8.03 6.17
CA LEU A 412 -2.09 -8.66 5.32
C LEU A 412 -0.74 -7.94 5.41
N PRO A 413 0.37 -8.67 5.20
CA PRO A 413 1.66 -8.05 4.99
C PRO A 413 1.63 -7.19 3.72
N VAL A 414 2.42 -6.13 3.72
CA VAL A 414 2.47 -5.16 2.61
C VAL A 414 2.77 -5.80 1.26
N THR A 415 3.55 -6.87 1.25
CA THR A 415 3.84 -7.67 0.06
C THR A 415 2.58 -8.14 -0.66
N LEU A 416 1.62 -8.69 0.08
CA LEU A 416 0.34 -9.13 -0.49
C LEU A 416 -0.67 -8.00 -0.66
N ASP A 417 -0.67 -7.02 0.25
CA ASP A 417 -1.62 -5.90 0.19
C ASP A 417 -1.41 -5.10 -1.11
N PHE A 418 -0.16 -4.76 -1.45
CA PHE A 418 0.14 -4.07 -2.70
C PHE A 418 0.05 -4.96 -3.94
N ALA A 419 0.47 -6.23 -3.86
CA ALA A 419 0.32 -7.15 -4.99
C ALA A 419 -1.17 -7.31 -5.39
N LYS A 420 -2.09 -7.37 -4.41
CA LYS A 420 -3.54 -7.38 -4.68
C LYS A 420 -4.03 -6.07 -5.30
N VAL A 421 -3.54 -4.92 -4.82
CA VAL A 421 -3.90 -3.60 -5.39
C VAL A 421 -3.45 -3.52 -6.84
N LEU A 422 -2.21 -3.91 -7.11
CA LEU A 422 -1.64 -3.91 -8.44
C LEU A 422 -2.38 -4.85 -9.39
N ALA A 423 -2.71 -6.07 -8.93
CA ALA A 423 -3.50 -7.04 -9.69
C ALA A 423 -4.90 -6.51 -10.04
N ARG A 424 -5.56 -5.79 -9.12
CA ARG A 424 -6.84 -5.14 -9.41
C ARG A 424 -6.70 -4.03 -10.44
N MET A 425 -5.68 -3.18 -10.26
CA MET A 425 -5.44 -2.04 -11.15
C MET A 425 -5.08 -2.49 -12.57
N SER A 426 -4.30 -3.55 -12.72
CA SER A 426 -3.86 -4.06 -14.03
C SER A 426 -5.01 -4.55 -14.93
N LYS A 427 -6.21 -4.74 -14.38
CA LYS A 427 -7.42 -5.00 -15.18
C LYS A 427 -7.91 -3.78 -15.96
N GLN A 428 -7.48 -2.57 -15.60
CA GLN A 428 -7.96 -1.32 -16.21
C GLN A 428 -7.26 -0.99 -17.52
N GLU A 429 -5.98 -1.37 -17.70
CA GLU A 429 -5.17 -0.98 -18.87
C GLU A 429 -4.10 -2.02 -19.20
N GLU A 430 -3.90 -2.31 -20.49
CA GLU A 430 -2.94 -3.32 -20.95
C GLU A 430 -1.50 -2.78 -21.08
N ALA A 431 -1.32 -1.46 -21.10
CA ALA A 431 -0.05 -0.81 -21.45
C ALA A 431 1.06 -0.89 -20.39
N ILE A 432 0.73 -1.34 -19.18
CA ILE A 432 1.68 -1.36 -18.04
C ILE A 432 2.40 -2.70 -17.84
N PHE A 433 2.21 -3.65 -18.75
CA PHE A 433 2.85 -4.96 -18.63
C PHE A 433 4.32 -4.93 -19.02
N ASP A 434 5.10 -5.84 -18.45
CA ASP A 434 6.53 -6.04 -18.70
C ASP A 434 7.41 -4.82 -18.32
N LYS A 435 7.00 -4.10 -17.28
CA LYS A 435 7.78 -2.99 -16.71
C LYS A 435 7.90 -3.11 -15.19
N ALA A 436 9.02 -2.62 -14.68
CA ALA A 436 9.23 -2.45 -13.24
C ALA A 436 8.86 -1.03 -12.82
N TYR A 437 8.06 -0.90 -11.80
CA TYR A 437 7.57 0.38 -11.28
C TYR A 437 8.00 0.63 -9.85
N ASP A 438 8.20 1.90 -9.50
CA ASP A 438 8.33 2.32 -8.11
C ASP A 438 6.94 2.24 -7.42
N PHE A 439 6.88 1.64 -6.24
CA PHE A 439 5.63 1.46 -5.47
C PHE A 439 4.90 2.78 -5.17
N ARG A 440 5.63 3.89 -5.10
CA ARG A 440 5.10 5.21 -4.80
C ARG A 440 4.03 5.67 -5.79
N PHE A 441 4.07 5.17 -6.99
CA PHE A 441 3.04 5.43 -7.99
C PHE A 441 1.71 4.76 -7.64
N PHE A 442 1.74 3.67 -6.89
CA PHE A 442 0.55 2.88 -6.55
C PHE A 442 0.01 3.12 -5.13
N MET A 443 0.65 3.98 -4.36
CA MET A 443 0.20 4.40 -3.04
C MET A 443 -1.05 5.28 -3.08
#